data_5ba0e5dc21ceafba3a79755a7859fbac
#
_entry.id   5ba0e5dc21ceafba3a79755a7859fbac
#
_cell.length_a   1.000
_cell.length_b   1.000
_cell.length_c   1.000
_cell.angle_alpha   90.00
_cell.angle_beta   90.00
_cell.angle_gamma   90.00
#
_symmetry.space_group_name_H-M   'P 1'
#
loop_
_entity.id
_entity.type
_entity.pdbx_description
1 polymer ?
#
loop_
_entity_poly.entity_id
_entity_poly.type
_entity_poly.pdbx_seq_one_letter_code
_entity_poly.pdbx_strand_id
1 'polypeptide(L)'
;MAYYPRLRDMREDHDLTQQKLAAYLGMPQPQYFRYEQGLRDIPTDILIQLAKLYNTTTDYLLGLTDDPVIPWRQGGASRTPPPTNMR
;
A
#
# COMPACT_ATOMS: atom_id res chain seq x y z
N MET A 1 -6.00 12.35 -11.60
CA MET A 1 -6.19 11.56 -10.40
C MET A 1 -6.33 10.11 -10.75
N ALA A 2 -5.75 9.25 -9.99
CA ALA A 2 -5.73 7.84 -10.31
C ALA A 2 -6.53 7.04 -9.30
N TYR A 3 -7.23 6.05 -9.81
CA TYR A 3 -7.99 5.14 -8.98
C TYR A 3 -7.22 3.83 -8.86
N TYR A 4 -6.94 3.43 -7.63
CA TYR A 4 -6.20 2.20 -7.36
C TYR A 4 -7.10 1.25 -6.57
N PRO A 5 -7.84 0.35 -7.25
CA PRO A 5 -8.82 -0.51 -6.58
C PRO A 5 -8.21 -1.40 -5.51
N ARG A 6 -6.93 -1.70 -5.60
CA ARG A 6 -6.29 -2.58 -4.63
C ARG A 6 -6.18 -1.95 -3.25
N LEU A 7 -6.24 -0.62 -3.16
CA LEU A 7 -6.26 0.04 -1.85
C LEU A 7 -7.47 -0.40 -1.05
N ARG A 8 -8.64 -0.43 -1.68
CA ARG A 8 -9.85 -0.89 -1.03
C ARG A 8 -9.80 -2.39 -0.76
N ASP A 9 -9.33 -3.16 -1.74
CA ASP A 9 -9.26 -4.61 -1.60
C ASP A 9 -8.41 -5.00 -0.40
N MET A 10 -7.25 -4.39 -0.24
CA MET A 10 -6.37 -4.70 0.88
C MET A 10 -6.99 -4.30 2.21
N ARG A 11 -7.66 -3.15 2.23
CA ARG A 11 -8.33 -2.71 3.44
C ARG A 11 -9.41 -3.72 3.86
N GLU A 12 -10.21 -4.16 2.92
CA GLU A 12 -11.28 -5.12 3.20
C GLU A 12 -10.71 -6.48 3.59
N ASP A 13 -9.64 -6.90 2.93
CA ASP A 13 -8.99 -8.15 3.26
C ASP A 13 -8.46 -8.17 4.70
N HIS A 14 -8.11 -7.01 5.23
CA HIS A 14 -7.61 -6.89 6.59
C HIS A 14 -8.72 -6.51 7.58
N ASP A 15 -9.97 -6.56 7.15
CA ASP A 15 -11.14 -6.27 7.99
C ASP A 15 -11.08 -4.88 8.61
N LEU A 16 -10.57 -3.92 7.87
CA LEU A 16 -10.48 -2.54 8.34
C LEU A 16 -11.58 -1.69 7.72
N THR A 17 -12.21 -0.87 8.55
CA THR A 17 -13.11 0.15 8.03
C THR A 17 -12.27 1.34 7.56
N GLN A 18 -12.86 2.18 6.71
CA GLN A 18 -12.19 3.41 6.32
C GLN A 18 -11.88 4.28 7.53
N GLN A 19 -12.77 4.30 8.50
CA GLN A 19 -12.58 5.10 9.70
C GLN A 19 -11.39 4.64 10.51
N LYS A 20 -11.27 3.33 10.70
CA LYS A 20 -10.14 2.78 11.46
C LYS A 20 -8.82 3.02 10.75
N LEU A 21 -8.82 2.82 9.44
CA LEU A 21 -7.60 3.03 8.66
C LEU A 21 -7.21 4.50 8.66
N ALA A 22 -8.16 5.40 8.50
CA ALA A 22 -7.88 6.83 8.54
C ALA A 22 -7.29 7.23 9.90
N ALA A 23 -7.83 6.68 10.98
CA ALA A 23 -7.29 6.94 12.31
C ALA A 23 -5.84 6.46 12.43
N TYR A 24 -5.55 5.29 11.89
CA TYR A 24 -4.19 4.78 11.88
C TYR A 24 -3.25 5.70 11.12
N LEU A 25 -3.73 6.26 10.01
CA LEU A 25 -2.93 7.16 9.18
C LEU A 25 -2.89 8.59 9.71
N GLY A 26 -3.66 8.88 10.76
CA GLY A 26 -3.66 10.21 11.34
C GLY A 26 -4.42 11.24 10.54
N MET A 27 -5.45 10.82 9.82
CA MET A 27 -6.22 11.75 8.99
C MET A 27 -7.72 11.53 9.18
N PRO A 28 -8.54 12.55 8.86
CA PRO A 28 -9.99 12.35 8.89
C PRO A 28 -10.45 11.32 7.87
N GLN A 29 -11.48 10.57 8.20
CA GLN A 29 -12.01 9.54 7.31
C GLN A 29 -12.40 10.10 5.92
N PRO A 30 -13.02 11.28 5.80
CA PRO A 30 -13.34 11.80 4.47
C PRO A 30 -12.13 12.03 3.59
N GLN A 31 -10.99 12.35 4.20
CA GLN A 31 -9.76 12.53 3.43
C GLN A 31 -9.27 11.20 2.86
N TYR A 32 -9.26 10.15 3.67
CA TYR A 32 -8.87 8.83 3.19
C TYR A 32 -9.85 8.34 2.13
N PHE A 33 -11.15 8.59 2.34
CA PHE A 33 -12.17 8.22 1.37
C PHE A 33 -11.83 8.75 -0.03
N ARG A 34 -11.38 10.01 -0.11
CA ARG A 34 -11.06 10.61 -1.40
C ARG A 34 -9.90 9.90 -2.08
N TYR A 35 -8.91 9.47 -1.31
CA TYR A 35 -7.80 8.70 -1.86
C TYR A 35 -8.28 7.35 -2.39
N GLU A 36 -9.10 6.66 -1.62
CA GLU A 36 -9.56 5.33 -2.01
C GLU A 36 -10.48 5.40 -3.23
N GLN A 37 -11.26 6.46 -3.35
CA GLN A 37 -12.17 6.62 -4.48
C GLN A 37 -11.49 7.19 -5.73
N GLY A 38 -10.24 7.57 -5.63
CA GLY A 38 -9.55 8.15 -6.77
C GLY A 38 -9.88 9.60 -7.02
N LEU A 39 -10.51 10.27 -6.05
CA LEU A 39 -10.84 11.68 -6.17
C LEU A 39 -9.65 12.59 -5.88
N ARG A 40 -8.63 12.05 -5.25
CA ARG A 40 -7.38 12.72 -4.96
C ARG A 40 -6.26 11.71 -5.09
N ASP A 41 -5.11 12.18 -5.54
CA ASP A 41 -3.93 11.34 -5.61
C ASP A 41 -3.41 11.08 -4.21
N ILE A 42 -3.09 9.82 -3.92
CA ILE A 42 -2.59 9.45 -2.61
C ILE A 42 -1.15 9.91 -2.46
N PRO A 43 -0.81 10.60 -1.37
CA PRO A 43 0.57 11.01 -1.15
C PRO A 43 1.50 9.82 -0.98
N THR A 44 2.74 10.00 -1.39
CA THR A 44 3.72 8.92 -1.34
C THR A 44 3.93 8.40 0.07
N ASP A 45 4.00 9.28 1.06
CA ASP A 45 4.21 8.85 2.44
C ASP A 45 3.05 8.00 2.96
N ILE A 46 1.83 8.32 2.57
CA ILE A 46 0.66 7.53 2.95
C ILE A 46 0.71 6.18 2.26
N LEU A 47 1.09 6.17 0.99
CA LEU A 47 1.23 4.92 0.26
C LEU A 47 2.26 4.00 0.90
N ILE A 48 3.39 4.55 1.33
CA ILE A 48 4.42 3.78 2.01
C ILE A 48 3.91 3.23 3.33
N GLN A 49 3.17 4.03 4.09
CA GLN A 49 2.59 3.55 5.34
C GLN A 49 1.63 2.38 5.10
N LEU A 50 0.83 2.46 4.05
CA LEU A 50 -0.08 1.37 3.72
C LEU A 50 0.68 0.11 3.33
N ALA A 51 1.74 0.25 2.55
CA ALA A 51 2.55 -0.90 2.16
C ALA A 51 3.15 -1.59 3.39
N LYS A 52 3.60 -0.82 4.36
CA LYS A 52 4.14 -1.37 5.60
C LYS A 52 3.05 -2.02 6.44
N LEU A 53 1.89 -1.38 6.55
CA LEU A 53 0.78 -1.92 7.31
C LEU A 53 0.32 -3.26 6.75
N TYR A 54 0.21 -3.36 5.44
CA TYR A 54 -0.27 -4.57 4.78
C TYR A 54 0.86 -5.56 4.49
N ASN A 55 2.09 -5.21 4.83
CA ASN A 55 3.25 -6.05 4.60
C ASN A 55 3.38 -6.44 3.12
N THR A 56 3.29 -5.45 2.27
CA THR A 56 3.39 -5.63 0.83
C THR A 56 4.22 -4.51 0.23
N THR A 57 4.20 -4.38 -1.08
CA THR A 57 4.96 -3.35 -1.77
C THR A 57 4.04 -2.25 -2.29
N THR A 58 4.60 -1.07 -2.50
CA THR A 58 3.84 0.00 -3.15
C THR A 58 3.47 -0.39 -4.57
N ASP A 59 4.31 -1.17 -5.25
CA ASP A 59 4.01 -1.65 -6.60
C ASP A 59 2.74 -2.48 -6.62
N TYR A 60 2.58 -3.37 -5.62
CA TYR A 60 1.38 -4.18 -5.54
C TYR A 60 0.15 -3.31 -5.31
N LEU A 61 0.27 -2.33 -4.40
CA LEU A 61 -0.84 -1.44 -4.10
C LEU A 61 -1.26 -0.61 -5.31
N LEU A 62 -0.30 -0.25 -6.15
CA LEU A 62 -0.57 0.54 -7.34
C LEU A 62 -0.97 -0.29 -8.55
N GLY A 63 -0.94 -1.62 -8.43
CA GLY A 63 -1.32 -2.49 -9.52
C GLY A 63 -0.24 -2.72 -10.54
N LEU A 64 0.99 -2.37 -10.21
CA LEU A 64 2.11 -2.57 -11.12
C LEU A 64 2.62 -4.00 -11.11
N THR A 65 2.26 -4.76 -10.11
CA THR A 65 2.56 -6.18 -10.01
C THR A 65 1.39 -6.88 -9.35
N ASP A 66 1.20 -8.15 -9.63
CA ASP A 66 0.19 -8.97 -8.97
C ASP A 66 0.77 -9.79 -7.82
N ASP A 67 2.07 -9.63 -7.55
CA ASP A 67 2.72 -10.37 -6.47
C ASP A 67 2.79 -9.48 -5.23
N PRO A 68 2.06 -9.83 -4.17
CA PRO A 68 2.06 -9.01 -2.95
C PRO A 68 3.29 -9.20 -2.08
N VAL A 69 4.14 -10.15 -2.40
CA VAL A 69 5.25 -10.51 -1.54
C VAL A 69 6.41 -9.56 -1.75
N ILE A 70 7.02 -9.15 -0.64
CA ILE A 70 8.22 -8.34 -0.69
C ILE A 70 9.39 -9.25 -1.11
N PRO A 71 10.00 -9.01 -2.26
CA PRO A 71 10.92 -9.99 -2.84
C PRO A 71 12.08 -10.37 -1.94
N TRP A 72 12.68 -9.42 -1.25
CA TRP A 72 13.86 -9.74 -0.44
C TRP A 72 13.51 -10.36 0.90
N ARG A 73 12.22 -10.55 1.21
CA ARG A 73 11.82 -11.27 2.40
C ARG A 73 11.38 -12.68 2.09
N GLN A 74 11.20 -12.94 0.80
CA GLN A 74 10.65 -14.19 0.42
C GLN A 74 11.67 -15.27 0.60
N GLY A 75 11.32 -16.34 1.23
CA GLY A 75 12.21 -17.42 1.39
C GLY A 75 13.36 -17.17 2.28
N GLY A 76 13.49 -16.12 2.67
CA GLY A 76 14.38 -15.76 3.61
C GLY A 76 15.71 -15.88 3.35
N ALA A 77 16.01 -16.51 2.61
CA ALA A 77 17.12 -16.76 2.63
C ALA A 77 17.99 -15.93 2.25
N SER A 78 18.53 -15.77 2.52
CA SER A 78 19.46 -15.29 2.14
C SER A 78 19.64 -14.55 1.17
N ARG A 79 19.25 -13.88 1.01
CA ARG A 79 19.39 -13.20 0.08
C ARG A 79 19.97 -12.03 0.20
N THR A 80 20.68 -11.66 -0.62
CA THR A 80 21.15 -10.35 -0.73
C THR A 80 20.08 -9.47 -1.17
N PRO A 81 20.10 -8.24 -0.77
CA PRO A 81 19.15 -7.28 -1.30
C PRO A 81 19.36 -7.14 -2.78
N PRO A 82 18.36 -6.67 -3.47
CA PRO A 82 18.51 -6.39 -4.87
C PRO A 82 19.62 -5.39 -5.10
N PRO A 83 20.25 -5.47 -6.20
CA PRO A 83 21.26 -4.51 -6.52
C PRO A 83 20.67 -3.15 -6.64
N THR A 84 21.46 -2.36 -6.25
CA THR A 84 20.90 -1.15 -6.26
C THR A 84 21.22 -0.50 -7.45
N ASN A 85 21.51 -0.68 -7.83
CA ASN A 85 21.51 -0.15 -8.55
C ASN A 85 21.34 -0.15 -9.35
N MET A 86 21.49 -0.24 -9.54
CA MET A 86 21.34 -0.29 -10.18
C MET A 86 20.72 0.21 -10.60
N ARG A 87 20.77 0.54 -10.60
CA ARG A 87 20.22 0.96 -10.87
C ARG A 87 19.97 1.42 -11.16
#